data_e3efc9e2df99463fbe318e131b66c96a
#
_entry.id   e3efc9e2df99463fbe318e131b66c96a
#
_cell.length_a   1.000
_cell.length_b   1.000
_cell.length_c   1.000
_cell.angle_alpha   90.00
_cell.angle_beta   90.00
_cell.angle_gamma   90.00
#
_symmetry.space_group_name_H-M   'P 1'
#
loop_
_entity.id
_entity.type
_entity.pdbx_description
1 polymer ?
#
loop_
_entity_poly.entity_id
_entity_poly.type
_entity_poly.pdbx_seq_one_letter_code
_entity_poly.pdbx_strand_id
1 'polypeptide(L)'
;SEEVDEKVGMIAIGGKNKHYLFNIKKLMDQIEFITSIYPNKNWYIFPSRRTPSKMRDLLTNLAKVNNKIILSDNNFNEVLNKASIKIITQDSVNMVYESLSTRGSTVLFNMKYFRKNKVINQMNELLSNKQVGYIEYNKMVKGLNKIKIHMQNPHHEVFAEVEKLVYKIKNKLNIL
;
A
#
# COMPACT_ATOMS: atom_id res chain seq x y z
N SER A 1 -14.21 -16.75 9.90
CA SER A 1 -13.41 -15.60 9.44
C SER A 1 -12.57 -15.09 10.59
N GLU A 2 -11.27 -15.11 10.43
CA GLU A 2 -10.37 -14.59 11.44
C GLU A 2 -10.56 -13.07 11.57
N GLU A 3 -10.64 -12.58 12.79
CA GLU A 3 -10.68 -11.15 13.05
C GLU A 3 -9.33 -10.53 12.75
N VAL A 4 -9.31 -9.24 12.37
CA VAL A 4 -8.07 -8.51 12.20
C VAL A 4 -7.37 -8.32 13.56
N ASP A 5 -6.05 -8.32 13.54
CA ASP A 5 -5.25 -8.00 14.71
C ASP A 5 -4.83 -6.52 14.65
N GLU A 6 -5.32 -5.74 15.60
CA GLU A 6 -5.03 -4.31 15.67
C GLU A 6 -3.53 -4.00 15.85
N LYS A 7 -2.76 -4.98 16.30
CA LYS A 7 -1.30 -4.84 16.46
C LYS A 7 -0.52 -5.15 15.19
N VAL A 8 -1.19 -5.57 14.12
CA VAL A 8 -0.54 -5.94 12.86
C VAL A 8 -0.84 -4.90 11.78
N GLY A 9 0.22 -4.35 11.22
CA GLY A 9 0.19 -3.54 10.02
C GLY A 9 1.00 -4.21 8.90
N MET A 10 0.64 -3.93 7.66
CA MET A 10 1.30 -4.47 6.48
C MET A 10 1.69 -3.33 5.53
N ILE A 11 2.88 -3.43 4.97
CA ILE A 11 3.34 -2.55 3.90
C ILE A 11 3.83 -3.43 2.75
N ALA A 12 3.21 -3.29 1.58
CA ALA A 12 3.61 -4.01 0.36
C ALA A 12 4.18 -3.03 -0.65
N ILE A 13 5.38 -3.32 -1.15
CA ILE A 13 6.15 -2.42 -2.01
C ILE A 13 6.43 -3.10 -3.34
N GLY A 14 6.03 -2.43 -4.41
CA GLY A 14 6.39 -2.82 -5.77
C GLY A 14 7.78 -2.35 -6.15
N GLY A 15 7.91 -1.76 -7.30
CA GLY A 15 9.20 -1.29 -7.79
C GLY A 15 9.06 -0.40 -9.02
N LYS A 16 10.17 -0.21 -9.70
CA LYS A 16 10.21 0.60 -10.91
C LYS A 16 9.25 0.01 -11.96
N ASN A 17 8.40 0.86 -12.53
CA ASN A 17 7.37 0.46 -13.48
C ASN A 17 7.10 1.59 -14.48
N LYS A 18 6.25 1.32 -15.48
CA LYS A 18 5.93 2.28 -16.53
C LYS A 18 4.75 3.20 -16.20
N HIS A 19 4.04 2.97 -15.10
CA HIS A 19 2.83 3.70 -14.76
C HIS A 19 3.06 4.82 -13.74
N TYR A 20 3.86 4.52 -12.71
CA TYR A 20 4.12 5.42 -11.59
C TYR A 20 5.61 5.70 -11.44
N LEU A 21 5.93 6.92 -11.05
CA LEU A 21 7.27 7.27 -10.62
C LEU A 21 7.56 6.60 -9.27
N PHE A 22 8.54 5.71 -9.26
CA PHE A 22 8.97 5.03 -8.05
C PHE A 22 10.04 5.86 -7.35
N ASN A 23 9.60 6.77 -6.48
CA ASN A 23 10.45 7.70 -5.76
C ASN A 23 10.79 7.14 -4.38
N ILE A 24 12.01 6.61 -4.23
CA ILE A 24 12.46 5.95 -3.00
C ILE A 24 12.37 6.86 -1.78
N LYS A 25 12.88 8.10 -1.89
CA LYS A 25 12.85 9.03 -0.77
C LYS A 25 11.42 9.34 -0.32
N LYS A 26 10.55 9.62 -1.26
CA LYS A 26 9.14 9.92 -0.98
C LYS A 26 8.42 8.73 -0.34
N LEU A 27 8.69 7.52 -0.77
CA LEU A 27 8.13 6.31 -0.18
C LEU A 27 8.68 6.07 1.22
N MET A 28 9.98 6.24 1.42
CA MET A 28 10.60 6.09 2.75
C MET A 28 10.05 7.12 3.74
N ASP A 29 9.87 8.37 3.32
CA ASP A 29 9.26 9.40 4.18
C ASP A 29 7.85 8.99 4.63
N GLN A 30 7.07 8.40 3.74
CA GLN A 30 5.73 7.91 4.07
C GLN A 30 5.78 6.72 5.03
N ILE A 31 6.69 5.79 4.82
CA ILE A 31 6.87 4.63 5.70
C ILE A 31 7.26 5.08 7.11
N GLU A 32 8.21 5.98 7.23
CA GLU A 32 8.63 6.54 8.53
C GLU A 32 7.48 7.28 9.23
N PHE A 33 6.70 8.04 8.49
CA PHE A 33 5.53 8.71 9.03
C PHE A 33 4.50 7.71 9.58
N ILE A 34 4.14 6.70 8.78
CA ILE A 34 3.15 5.70 9.17
C ILE A 34 3.58 4.94 10.41
N THR A 35 4.82 4.49 10.45
CA THR A 35 5.33 3.74 11.59
C THR A 35 5.42 4.59 12.85
N SER A 36 5.58 5.90 12.71
CA SER A 36 5.61 6.84 13.82
C SER A 36 4.23 7.14 14.41
N ILE A 37 3.18 7.21 13.57
CA ILE A 37 1.82 7.50 14.05
C ILE A 37 1.08 6.27 14.59
N TYR A 38 1.57 5.08 14.29
CA TYR A 38 1.05 3.82 14.83
C TYR A 38 2.14 3.05 15.59
N PRO A 39 2.63 3.59 16.72
CA PRO A 39 3.80 3.04 17.40
C PRO A 39 3.56 1.68 18.06
N ASN A 40 2.29 1.30 18.24
CA ASN A 40 1.90 0.03 18.86
C ASN A 40 1.70 -1.11 17.87
N LYS A 41 1.81 -0.84 16.56
CA LYS A 41 1.69 -1.87 15.54
C LYS A 41 3.05 -2.46 15.19
N ASN A 42 3.07 -3.75 14.93
CA ASN A 42 4.18 -4.41 14.26
C ASN A 42 3.94 -4.31 12.75
N TRP A 43 4.89 -3.69 12.04
CA TRP A 43 4.78 -3.44 10.62
C TRP A 43 5.56 -4.46 9.83
N TYR A 44 4.85 -5.33 9.15
CA TYR A 44 5.45 -6.33 8.24
C TYR A 44 5.59 -5.72 6.87
N ILE A 45 6.81 -5.57 6.40
CA ILE A 45 7.12 -4.95 5.10
C ILE A 45 7.53 -6.04 4.11
N PHE A 46 6.84 -6.08 2.98
CA PHE A 46 7.05 -7.05 1.90
C PHE A 46 7.53 -6.33 0.64
N PRO A 47 8.85 -6.25 0.41
CA PRO A 47 9.36 -5.83 -0.88
C PRO A 47 9.06 -6.87 -1.97
N SER A 48 9.01 -6.45 -3.22
CA SER A 48 8.86 -7.33 -4.38
C SER A 48 10.19 -7.55 -5.08
N ARG A 49 10.19 -8.42 -6.09
CA ARG A 49 11.38 -8.62 -6.94
C ARG A 49 11.81 -7.33 -7.65
N ARG A 50 10.84 -6.44 -7.95
CA ARG A 50 11.08 -5.18 -8.64
C ARG A 50 11.56 -4.06 -7.72
N THR A 51 11.54 -4.28 -6.41
CA THR A 51 11.98 -3.25 -5.46
C THR A 51 13.49 -3.03 -5.60
N PRO A 52 13.94 -1.79 -5.85
CA PRO A 52 15.36 -1.51 -5.99
C PRO A 52 16.19 -1.89 -4.77
N SER A 53 17.40 -2.37 -4.98
CA SER A 53 18.31 -2.74 -3.90
C SER A 53 18.59 -1.60 -2.93
N LYS A 54 18.67 -0.38 -3.43
CA LYS A 54 18.84 0.82 -2.59
C LYS A 54 17.70 0.96 -1.58
N MET A 55 16.46 0.74 -2.00
CA MET A 55 15.32 0.79 -1.07
C MET A 55 15.34 -0.37 -0.09
N ARG A 56 15.69 -1.57 -0.54
CA ARG A 56 15.84 -2.74 0.35
C ARG A 56 16.86 -2.48 1.44
N ASP A 57 17.98 -1.85 1.11
CA ASP A 57 19.02 -1.49 2.08
C ASP A 57 18.52 -0.47 3.10
N LEU A 58 17.77 0.54 2.65
CA LEU A 58 17.16 1.54 3.54
C LEU A 58 16.15 0.89 4.48
N LEU A 59 15.33 -0.03 3.99
CA LEU A 59 14.36 -0.77 4.80
C LEU A 59 15.06 -1.67 5.83
N THR A 60 16.13 -2.33 5.43
CA THR A 60 16.95 -3.14 6.33
C THR A 60 17.53 -2.29 7.46
N ASN A 61 18.04 -1.11 7.14
CA ASN A 61 18.58 -0.18 8.14
C ASN A 61 17.47 0.32 9.07
N LEU A 62 16.30 0.62 8.53
CA LEU A 62 15.16 1.04 9.35
C LEU A 62 14.71 -0.06 10.31
N ALA A 63 14.69 -1.31 9.87
CA ALA A 63 14.33 -2.45 10.72
C ALA A 63 15.35 -2.70 11.83
N LYS A 64 16.63 -2.35 11.61
CA LYS A 64 17.67 -2.47 12.65
C LYS A 64 17.47 -1.48 13.81
N VAL A 65 16.94 -0.30 13.52
CA VAL A 65 16.78 0.76 14.54
C VAL A 65 15.36 0.82 15.10
N ASN A 66 14.40 0.13 14.51
CA ASN A 66 13.02 0.10 14.96
C ASN A 66 12.52 -1.36 15.00
N ASN A 67 12.40 -1.91 16.20
CA ASN A 67 11.97 -3.30 16.41
C ASN A 67 10.51 -3.58 16.04
N LYS A 68 9.74 -2.55 15.76
CA LYS A 68 8.36 -2.68 15.25
C LYS A 68 8.30 -2.89 13.73
N ILE A 69 9.43 -2.79 13.06
CA ILE A 69 9.53 -3.00 11.62
C ILE A 69 10.16 -4.36 11.35
N ILE A 70 9.43 -5.20 10.62
CA ILE A 70 9.82 -6.56 10.31
C ILE A 70 9.85 -6.72 8.80
N LEU A 71 11.03 -6.88 8.23
CA LEU A 71 11.14 -7.24 6.82
C LEU A 71 10.82 -8.72 6.65
N SER A 72 9.91 -9.04 5.74
CA SER A 72 9.50 -10.42 5.50
C SER A 72 9.42 -10.70 4.00
N ASP A 73 9.76 -11.91 3.62
CA ASP A 73 9.57 -12.48 2.29
C ASP A 73 8.68 -13.73 2.33
N ASN A 74 8.26 -14.11 3.52
CA ASN A 74 7.32 -15.22 3.76
C ASN A 74 6.13 -14.71 4.61
N ASN A 75 5.18 -15.58 4.91
CA ASN A 75 3.97 -15.25 5.72
C ASN A 75 3.08 -14.17 5.08
N PHE A 76 3.22 -13.91 3.80
CA PHE A 76 2.48 -12.84 3.12
C PHE A 76 0.97 -12.98 3.30
N ASN A 77 0.41 -14.15 2.99
CA ASN A 77 -1.04 -14.38 3.09
C ASN A 77 -1.56 -14.31 4.53
N GLU A 78 -0.78 -14.79 5.47
CA GLU A 78 -1.13 -14.70 6.89
C GLU A 78 -1.22 -13.24 7.34
N VAL A 79 -0.22 -12.43 7.01
CA VAL A 79 -0.20 -11.01 7.37
C VAL A 79 -1.31 -10.25 6.63
N LEU A 80 -1.53 -10.54 5.35
CA LEU A 80 -2.60 -9.92 4.55
C LEU A 80 -3.97 -10.11 5.19
N ASN A 81 -4.24 -11.29 5.74
CA ASN A 81 -5.52 -11.63 6.37
C ASN A 81 -5.67 -11.05 7.79
N LYS A 82 -4.57 -10.85 8.50
CA LYS A 82 -4.59 -10.36 9.89
C LYS A 82 -4.44 -8.85 10.02
N ALA A 83 -3.76 -8.20 9.10
CA ALA A 83 -3.41 -6.80 9.24
C ALA A 83 -4.65 -5.90 9.30
N SER A 84 -4.69 -5.04 10.30
CA SER A 84 -5.75 -4.04 10.45
C SER A 84 -5.60 -2.89 9.45
N ILE A 85 -4.37 -2.59 9.05
CA ILE A 85 -4.06 -1.60 8.01
C ILE A 85 -3.04 -2.22 7.05
N LYS A 86 -3.30 -2.09 5.75
CA LYS A 86 -2.43 -2.55 4.67
C LYS A 86 -2.14 -1.39 3.74
N ILE A 87 -0.89 -1.02 3.61
CA ILE A 87 -0.44 0.13 2.83
C ILE A 87 0.36 -0.37 1.64
N ILE A 88 -0.06 0.03 0.43
CA ILE A 88 0.38 -0.62 -0.81
C ILE A 88 0.75 0.43 -1.84
N THR A 89 1.86 0.20 -2.56
CA THR A 89 2.25 1.05 -3.69
C THR A 89 1.29 0.84 -4.85
N GLN A 90 0.91 1.93 -5.53
CA GLN A 90 -0.15 1.92 -6.56
C GLN A 90 0.21 1.10 -7.80
N ASP A 91 1.48 0.87 -8.07
CA ASP A 91 1.94 0.03 -9.18
C ASP A 91 1.66 -1.45 -8.96
N SER A 92 1.40 -1.87 -7.73
CA SER A 92 1.06 -3.25 -7.37
C SER A 92 -0.45 -3.49 -7.42
N VAL A 93 -1.05 -3.35 -8.61
CA VAL A 93 -2.50 -3.36 -8.82
C VAL A 93 -3.17 -4.63 -8.29
N ASN A 94 -2.60 -5.81 -8.60
CA ASN A 94 -3.14 -7.08 -8.11
C ASN A 94 -3.15 -7.12 -6.58
N MET A 95 -2.11 -6.60 -5.97
CA MET A 95 -1.98 -6.54 -4.52
C MET A 95 -3.05 -5.64 -3.89
N VAL A 96 -3.34 -4.51 -4.53
CA VAL A 96 -4.41 -3.61 -4.06
C VAL A 96 -5.75 -4.35 -4.03
N TYR A 97 -6.10 -5.06 -5.10
CA TYR A 97 -7.35 -5.80 -5.15
C TYR A 97 -7.38 -6.99 -4.19
N GLU A 98 -6.27 -7.69 -4.02
CA GLU A 98 -6.18 -8.76 -3.02
C GLU A 98 -6.38 -8.21 -1.60
N SER A 99 -5.77 -7.07 -1.32
CA SER A 99 -5.95 -6.39 -0.03
C SER A 99 -7.42 -6.02 0.23
N LEU A 100 -8.09 -5.48 -0.78
CA LEU A 100 -9.49 -5.09 -0.68
C LEU A 100 -10.43 -6.26 -0.43
N SER A 101 -10.04 -7.48 -0.80
CA SER A 101 -10.84 -8.68 -0.55
C SER A 101 -10.63 -9.28 0.83
N THR A 102 -9.74 -8.71 1.62
CA THR A 102 -9.50 -9.12 3.01
C THR A 102 -10.04 -8.06 3.96
N ARG A 103 -10.16 -8.41 5.23
CA ARG A 103 -10.56 -7.45 6.25
C ARG A 103 -9.44 -6.44 6.52
N GLY A 104 -9.74 -5.42 7.27
CA GLY A 104 -8.83 -4.33 7.55
C GLY A 104 -8.83 -3.28 6.45
N SER A 105 -8.24 -2.14 6.74
CA SER A 105 -8.22 -1.00 5.84
C SER A 105 -7.12 -1.14 4.80
N THR A 106 -7.41 -0.75 3.57
CA THR A 106 -6.43 -0.65 2.48
C THR A 106 -6.13 0.81 2.20
N VAL A 107 -4.86 1.17 2.21
CA VAL A 107 -4.38 2.54 2.00
C VAL A 107 -3.33 2.54 0.89
N LEU A 108 -3.42 3.49 -0.03
CA LEU A 108 -2.45 3.62 -1.11
C LEU A 108 -1.37 4.65 -0.77
N PHE A 109 -0.12 4.32 -1.07
CA PHE A 109 0.98 5.29 -1.01
C PHE A 109 0.73 6.43 -1.99
N ASN A 110 1.17 7.62 -1.62
CA ASN A 110 1.21 8.76 -2.54
C ASN A 110 2.31 8.52 -3.58
N MET A 111 1.89 8.41 -4.83
CA MET A 111 2.78 8.21 -5.97
C MET A 111 2.30 9.04 -7.14
N LYS A 112 3.24 9.61 -7.88
CA LYS A 112 2.94 10.36 -9.09
C LYS A 112 2.83 9.40 -10.28
N TYR A 113 1.75 9.49 -11.06
CA TYR A 113 1.65 8.74 -12.31
C TYR A 113 2.27 9.53 -13.47
N PHE A 114 2.76 8.81 -14.49
CA PHE A 114 3.36 9.44 -15.66
C PHE A 114 2.31 10.01 -16.62
N ARG A 115 1.29 9.20 -16.94
CA ARG A 115 0.17 9.62 -17.80
C ARG A 115 -1.05 8.72 -17.51
N LYS A 116 -2.23 9.25 -17.80
CA LYS A 116 -3.47 8.48 -17.63
C LYS A 116 -3.52 7.30 -18.61
N ASN A 117 -3.92 6.14 -18.08
CA ASN A 117 -4.19 4.92 -18.81
C ASN A 117 -5.19 4.08 -18.02
N LYS A 118 -5.48 2.85 -18.45
CA LYS A 118 -6.43 1.97 -17.75
C LYS A 118 -6.06 1.73 -16.29
N VAL A 119 -4.78 1.44 -16.02
CA VAL A 119 -4.29 1.17 -14.66
C VAL A 119 -4.46 2.39 -13.78
N ILE A 120 -4.01 3.55 -14.25
CA ILE A 120 -4.13 4.80 -13.51
C ILE A 120 -5.60 5.14 -13.25
N ASN A 121 -6.45 4.99 -14.27
CA ASN A 121 -7.88 5.28 -14.12
C ASN A 121 -8.54 4.37 -13.09
N GLN A 122 -8.18 3.08 -13.04
CA GLN A 122 -8.68 2.14 -12.01
C GLN A 122 -8.28 2.61 -10.60
N MET A 123 -7.02 2.95 -10.39
CA MET A 123 -6.55 3.40 -9.08
C MET A 123 -7.19 4.74 -8.70
N ASN A 124 -7.30 5.68 -9.63
CA ASN A 124 -7.97 6.97 -9.39
C ASN A 124 -9.45 6.80 -9.07
N GLU A 125 -10.13 5.84 -9.68
CA GLU A 125 -11.53 5.54 -9.38
C GLU A 125 -11.69 4.99 -7.95
N LEU A 126 -10.82 4.07 -7.54
CA LEU A 126 -10.82 3.58 -6.16
C LEU A 126 -10.62 4.71 -5.16
N LEU A 127 -9.71 5.63 -5.45
CA LEU A 127 -9.43 6.80 -4.62
C LEU A 127 -10.61 7.77 -4.57
N SER A 128 -11.19 8.10 -5.72
CA SER A 128 -12.33 9.03 -5.83
C SER A 128 -13.57 8.51 -5.12
N ASN A 129 -13.80 7.22 -5.18
CA ASN A 129 -14.95 6.56 -4.54
C ASN A 129 -14.69 6.21 -3.07
N LYS A 130 -13.53 6.57 -2.55
CA LYS A 130 -13.13 6.26 -1.15
C LYS A 130 -13.19 4.77 -0.82
N GLN A 131 -12.97 3.92 -1.82
CA GLN A 131 -12.88 2.47 -1.65
C GLN A 131 -11.53 2.06 -1.06
N VAL A 132 -10.54 2.94 -1.16
CA VAL A 132 -9.25 2.85 -0.49
C VAL A 132 -8.96 4.14 0.25
N GLY A 133 -8.18 4.05 1.32
CA GLY A 133 -7.55 5.21 1.91
C GLY A 133 -6.33 5.65 1.10
N TYR A 134 -5.75 6.77 1.43
CA TYR A 134 -4.55 7.26 0.76
C TYR A 134 -3.70 8.11 1.69
N ILE A 135 -2.44 8.25 1.32
CA ILE A 135 -1.50 9.13 2.01
C ILE A 135 -1.38 10.42 1.21
N GLU A 136 -1.71 11.52 1.86
CA GLU A 136 -1.47 12.85 1.32
C GLU A 136 -0.03 13.27 1.65
N TYR A 137 0.69 13.74 0.64
CA TYR A 137 2.09 14.13 0.78
C TYR A 137 2.28 15.49 0.10
N ASN A 138 2.46 16.52 0.91
CA ASN A 138 2.63 17.89 0.42
C ASN A 138 4.02 18.42 0.79
N LYS A 139 4.75 18.92 -0.19
CA LYS A 139 5.97 19.67 0.05
C LYS A 139 5.62 21.02 0.67
N MET A 140 6.18 21.30 1.83
CA MET A 140 6.02 22.60 2.48
C MET A 140 7.23 23.49 2.22
N VAL A 141 7.05 24.78 2.42
CA VAL A 141 8.12 25.77 2.37
C VAL A 141 9.20 25.41 3.40
N LYS A 142 10.48 25.52 3.03
CA LYS A 142 11.67 25.21 3.86
C LYS A 142 11.98 23.71 4.01
N GLY A 143 11.62 22.87 3.04
CA GLY A 143 12.05 21.47 2.99
C GLY A 143 11.34 20.51 3.97
N LEU A 144 10.33 20.96 4.69
CA LEU A 144 9.46 20.11 5.48
C LEU A 144 8.31 19.58 4.62
N ASN A 145 8.02 18.29 4.77
CA ASN A 145 6.90 17.65 4.09
C ASN A 145 5.76 17.43 5.09
N LYS A 146 4.54 17.75 4.66
CA LYS A 146 3.34 17.47 5.43
C LYS A 146 2.71 16.20 4.91
N ILE A 147 2.60 15.21 5.76
CA ILE A 147 2.02 13.90 5.41
C ILE A 147 0.78 13.69 6.27
N LYS A 148 -0.30 13.22 5.65
CA LYS A 148 -1.54 12.85 6.32
C LYS A 148 -2.03 11.53 5.78
N ILE A 149 -2.70 10.74 6.62
CA ILE A 149 -3.38 9.52 6.19
C ILE A 149 -4.88 9.75 6.17
N HIS A 150 -5.53 9.31 5.09
CA HIS A 150 -6.97 9.32 4.92
C HIS A 150 -7.45 7.89 4.80
N MET A 151 -8.43 7.50 5.60
CA MET A 151 -8.93 6.13 5.63
C MET A 151 -10.05 5.94 4.60
N GLN A 152 -10.25 4.70 4.19
CA GLN A 152 -11.34 4.31 3.30
C GLN A 152 -12.71 4.44 3.98
N ASN A 153 -13.77 4.50 3.17
CA ASN A 153 -15.13 4.43 3.68
C ASN A 153 -15.40 3.01 4.20
N PRO A 154 -15.90 2.83 5.44
CA PRO A 154 -16.09 1.51 6.05
C PRO A 154 -17.08 0.60 5.32
N HIS A 155 -17.96 1.14 4.49
CA HIS A 155 -18.93 0.35 3.72
C HIS A 155 -18.41 -0.19 2.38
N HIS A 156 -17.16 0.10 2.01
CA HIS A 156 -16.61 -0.28 0.71
C HIS A 156 -16.08 -1.71 0.63
N GLU A 157 -15.99 -2.45 1.72
CA GLU A 157 -15.49 -3.83 1.71
C GLU A 157 -16.31 -4.73 0.77
N VAL A 158 -17.64 -4.61 0.80
CA VAL A 158 -18.52 -5.41 -0.08
C VAL A 158 -18.33 -5.05 -1.55
N PHE A 159 -18.25 -3.75 -1.86
CA PHE A 159 -18.01 -3.28 -3.23
C PHE A 159 -16.63 -3.68 -3.73
N ALA A 160 -15.62 -3.62 -2.87
CA ALA A 160 -14.26 -4.01 -3.21
C ALA A 160 -14.16 -5.49 -3.59
N GLU A 161 -14.88 -6.38 -2.92
CA GLU A 161 -14.93 -7.79 -3.27
C GLU A 161 -15.54 -8.02 -4.67
N VAL A 162 -16.62 -7.32 -4.97
CA VAL A 162 -17.28 -7.39 -6.30
C VAL A 162 -16.31 -6.87 -7.38
N GLU A 163 -15.64 -5.75 -7.14
CA GLU A 163 -14.69 -5.20 -8.10
C GLU A 163 -13.49 -6.11 -8.32
N LYS A 164 -12.97 -6.73 -7.26
CA LYS A 164 -11.89 -7.71 -7.37
C LYS A 164 -12.32 -8.90 -8.25
N LEU A 165 -13.51 -9.39 -8.07
CA LEU A 165 -14.04 -10.49 -8.88
C LEU A 165 -14.12 -10.08 -10.34
N VAL A 166 -14.66 -8.90 -10.63
CA VAL A 166 -14.73 -8.35 -11.99
C VAL A 166 -13.33 -8.18 -12.60
N TYR A 167 -12.40 -7.66 -11.83
CA TYR A 167 -11.00 -7.51 -12.26
C TYR A 167 -10.38 -8.85 -12.64
N LYS A 168 -10.53 -9.87 -11.79
CA LYS A 168 -10.03 -11.22 -12.06
C LYS A 168 -10.64 -11.84 -13.31
N ILE A 169 -11.94 -11.67 -13.49
CA ILE A 169 -12.65 -12.17 -14.69
C ILE A 169 -12.11 -11.50 -15.95
N LYS A 170 -12.00 -10.16 -15.95
CA LYS A 170 -11.49 -9.40 -17.09
C LYS A 170 -10.04 -9.80 -17.42
N ASN A 171 -9.20 -9.98 -16.42
CA ASN A 171 -7.81 -10.37 -16.59
C ASN A 171 -7.69 -11.78 -17.18
N LYS A 172 -8.49 -12.72 -16.67
CA LYS A 172 -8.55 -14.11 -17.18
C LYS A 172 -9.02 -14.18 -18.62
N LEU A 173 -9.91 -13.28 -19.03
CA LEU A 173 -10.44 -13.19 -20.40
C LEU A 173 -9.61 -12.28 -21.32
N ASN A 174 -8.49 -11.73 -20.85
CA ASN A 174 -7.64 -10.79 -21.60
C ASN A 174 -8.38 -9.54 -22.10
N ILE A 175 -9.35 -9.04 -21.34
CA ILE A 175 -10.15 -7.86 -21.68
C ILE A 175 -9.49 -6.57 -21.14
N LEU A 176 -8.57 -6.69 -20.22
CA LEU A 176 -7.83 -5.55 -19.65
C LEU A 176 -6.64 -5.13 -20.49
#